data_2cbb0a73839b2d9a802591ec75505606
#
_entry.id   2cbb0a73839b2d9a802591ec75505606
#
_cell.length_a   1.000
_cell.length_b   1.000
_cell.length_c   1.000
_cell.angle_alpha   90.00
_cell.angle_beta   90.00
_cell.angle_gamma   90.00
#
_symmetry.space_group_name_H-M   'P 1'
#
loop_
_entity.id
_entity.type
_entity.pdbx_description
1 polymer ?
#
loop_
_entity_poly.entity_id
_entity_poly.type
_entity_poly.pdbx_seq_one_letter_code
_entity_poly.pdbx_strand_id
1 'polypeptide(L)'
;MRKNRFSIIIKIVFILLIIFLYQSCDDVVNAPQDYISGTVNFIDTNLTYTNGYYAITVFPDSTNPYHQSPIAIDSLTIIRTRNSVSANYRVNGLASGSYYIGSTWIRNSDKSIRAILGVYGCDTAKNCTGTLVSIPNYQGSNSCNLLSWTDTLKNMH
;
A
#
# COMPACT_ATOMS: atom_id res chain seq x y z
N MET A 1 13.70 52.62 44.77
CA MET A 1 13.07 52.34 43.43
C MET A 1 13.81 51.32 42.52
N ARG A 2 15.02 50.83 42.84
CA ARG A 2 15.78 49.87 41.97
C ARG A 2 15.38 48.40 42.08
N LYS A 3 14.86 47.94 43.20
CA LYS A 3 14.50 46.53 43.47
C LYS A 3 13.34 46.00 42.62
N ASN A 4 12.32 46.81 42.27
CA ASN A 4 11.18 46.35 41.49
C ASN A 4 11.46 46.09 40.01
N ARG A 5 12.43 46.81 39.43
CA ARG A 5 12.77 46.60 37.99
C ARG A 5 13.49 45.29 37.74
N PHE A 6 14.32 44.86 38.68
CA PHE A 6 15.05 43.58 38.57
C PHE A 6 14.12 42.39 38.65
N SER A 7 13.11 42.43 39.50
CA SER A 7 12.07 41.38 39.64
C SER A 7 11.19 41.25 38.38
N ILE A 8 10.90 42.36 37.70
CA ILE A 8 10.11 42.36 36.46
C ILE A 8 10.91 41.74 35.31
N ILE A 9 12.19 42.07 35.18
CA ILE A 9 13.07 41.51 34.15
C ILE A 9 13.19 39.98 34.27
N ILE A 10 13.38 39.47 35.49
CA ILE A 10 13.47 38.03 35.75
C ILE A 10 12.17 37.31 35.34
N LYS A 11 11.02 37.90 35.65
CA LYS A 11 9.73 37.31 35.26
C LYS A 11 9.53 37.28 33.75
N ILE A 12 9.93 38.33 33.05
CA ILE A 12 9.84 38.37 31.57
C ILE A 12 10.78 37.36 30.92
N VAL A 13 12.00 37.22 31.41
CA VAL A 13 12.98 36.23 30.92
C VAL A 13 12.45 34.80 31.16
N PHE A 14 11.82 34.55 32.33
CA PHE A 14 11.26 33.23 32.62
C PHE A 14 10.05 32.88 31.76
N ILE A 15 9.20 33.86 31.44
CA ILE A 15 8.06 33.69 30.50
C ILE A 15 8.56 33.45 29.09
N LEU A 16 9.57 34.16 28.62
CA LEU A 16 10.18 33.93 27.31
C LEU A 16 10.83 32.56 27.22
N LEU A 17 11.51 32.10 28.28
CA LEU A 17 12.10 30.76 28.33
C LEU A 17 11.03 29.65 28.23
N ILE A 18 9.90 29.83 28.90
CA ILE A 18 8.76 28.90 28.82
C ILE A 18 8.18 28.87 27.42
N ILE A 19 8.01 30.02 26.75
CA ILE A 19 7.50 30.07 25.38
C ILE A 19 8.44 29.35 24.40
N PHE A 20 9.75 29.48 24.58
CA PHE A 20 10.73 28.73 23.77
C PHE A 20 10.67 27.21 23.99
N LEU A 21 10.33 26.75 25.19
CA LEU A 21 10.19 25.32 25.47
C LEU A 21 8.91 24.72 24.88
N TYR A 22 7.88 25.51 24.63
CA TYR A 22 6.63 25.07 24.00
C TYR A 22 6.71 25.05 22.46
N GLN A 23 7.70 25.64 21.83
CA GLN A 23 7.88 25.61 20.38
C GLN A 23 8.68 24.38 19.87
N SER A 24 9.10 23.50 20.78
CA SER A 24 9.94 22.34 20.43
C SER A 24 9.14 21.02 20.33
N CYS A 25 7.89 21.07 19.91
CA CYS A 25 7.18 19.83 19.64
C CYS A 25 6.02 20.10 18.69
N ASP A 26 6.28 19.99 17.40
CA ASP A 26 5.30 19.57 16.38
C ASP A 26 5.94 19.46 14.99
N ASP A 27 7.14 18.88 14.92
CA ASP A 27 7.43 18.08 13.77
C ASP A 27 6.88 16.67 14.05
N VAL A 28 5.57 16.50 13.89
CA VAL A 28 5.04 15.22 13.46
C VAL A 28 5.64 15.02 12.07
N VAL A 29 6.87 14.55 12.04
CA VAL A 29 7.44 13.91 10.88
C VAL A 29 6.45 12.79 10.59
N ASN A 30 5.54 13.01 9.64
CA ASN A 30 4.87 11.92 8.97
C ASN A 30 5.99 11.04 8.46
N ALA A 31 6.37 10.04 9.26
CA ALA A 31 7.36 9.07 8.86
C ALA A 31 6.91 8.60 7.47
N PRO A 32 7.74 8.73 6.43
CA PRO A 32 7.37 8.31 5.10
C PRO A 32 6.90 6.87 5.23
N GLN A 33 5.59 6.67 5.05
CA GLN A 33 5.00 5.35 5.21
C GLN A 33 5.48 4.54 4.02
N ASP A 34 6.15 3.45 4.31
CA ASP A 34 6.52 2.48 3.31
C ASP A 34 5.24 1.99 2.62
N TYR A 35 5.19 2.09 1.31
CA TYR A 35 4.01 1.73 0.52
C TYR A 35 4.40 1.14 -0.83
N ILE A 36 3.45 0.43 -1.43
CA ILE A 36 3.50 0.03 -2.83
C ILE A 36 2.28 0.63 -3.53
N SER A 37 2.49 1.25 -4.68
CA SER A 37 1.40 1.82 -5.47
C SER A 37 1.56 1.58 -6.96
N GLY A 38 0.42 1.55 -7.66
CA GLY A 38 0.38 1.33 -9.10
C GLY A 38 -1.03 1.27 -9.64
N THR A 39 -1.15 0.75 -10.85
CA THR A 39 -2.41 0.53 -11.56
C THR A 39 -2.53 -0.92 -11.97
N VAL A 40 -3.69 -1.52 -11.72
CA VAL A 40 -4.08 -2.80 -12.32
C VAL A 40 -4.87 -2.51 -13.58
N ASN A 41 -4.40 -3.01 -14.71
CA ASN A 41 -5.11 -2.94 -15.99
C ASN A 41 -5.75 -4.30 -16.28
N PHE A 42 -7.06 -4.34 -16.40
CA PHE A 42 -7.81 -5.57 -16.68
C PHE A 42 -7.90 -5.79 -18.19
N ILE A 43 -7.41 -6.93 -18.66
CA ILE A 43 -7.45 -7.29 -20.10
C ILE A 43 -8.89 -7.58 -20.51
N ASP A 44 -9.66 -8.28 -19.67
CA ASP A 44 -11.07 -8.49 -19.91
C ASP A 44 -11.89 -7.34 -19.32
N THR A 45 -12.71 -6.73 -20.13
CA THR A 45 -13.61 -5.66 -19.72
C THR A 45 -14.93 -6.16 -19.13
N ASN A 46 -15.24 -7.45 -19.28
CA ASN A 46 -16.46 -8.10 -18.79
C ASN A 46 -16.26 -8.75 -17.42
N LEU A 47 -15.81 -7.99 -16.43
CA LEU A 47 -15.65 -8.50 -15.07
C LEU A 47 -17.00 -8.89 -14.49
N THR A 48 -17.27 -10.20 -14.40
CA THR A 48 -18.58 -10.76 -14.01
C THR A 48 -18.56 -11.53 -12.68
N TYR A 49 -17.50 -11.43 -11.92
CA TYR A 49 -17.42 -12.15 -10.64
C TYR A 49 -18.46 -11.65 -9.64
N THR A 50 -19.31 -12.57 -9.20
CA THR A 50 -20.32 -12.32 -8.15
C THR A 50 -19.86 -12.90 -6.81
N ASN A 51 -20.37 -12.37 -5.71
CA ASN A 51 -20.07 -12.83 -4.35
C ASN A 51 -18.62 -12.66 -3.89
N GLY A 52 -17.91 -11.70 -4.46
CA GLY A 52 -16.53 -11.36 -4.10
C GLY A 52 -16.16 -9.97 -4.53
N TYR A 53 -14.89 -9.65 -4.38
CA TYR A 53 -14.31 -8.38 -4.79
C TYR A 53 -12.89 -8.57 -5.33
N TYR A 54 -12.46 -7.62 -6.14
CA TYR A 54 -11.08 -7.55 -6.63
C TYR A 54 -10.22 -6.87 -5.57
N ALA A 55 -9.02 -7.39 -5.40
CA ALA A 55 -8.06 -6.86 -4.45
C ALA A 55 -6.65 -6.85 -5.03
N ILE A 56 -5.82 -5.97 -4.49
CA ILE A 56 -4.38 -6.10 -4.58
C ILE A 56 -3.91 -6.87 -3.35
N THR A 57 -3.05 -7.83 -3.55
CA THR A 57 -2.54 -8.71 -2.48
C THR A 57 -1.03 -8.68 -2.50
N VAL A 58 -0.43 -8.47 -1.33
CA VAL A 58 1.01 -8.47 -1.11
C VAL A 58 1.40 -9.78 -0.47
N PHE A 59 2.34 -10.49 -1.09
CA PHE A 59 2.84 -11.78 -0.64
C PHE A 59 4.30 -11.67 -0.18
N PRO A 60 4.74 -12.54 0.74
CA PRO A 60 6.11 -12.57 1.19
C PRO A 60 7.07 -13.00 0.08
N ASP A 61 8.34 -12.58 0.18
CA ASP A 61 9.43 -13.12 -0.62
C ASP A 61 9.73 -14.57 -0.16
N SER A 62 9.27 -15.53 -0.93
CA SER A 62 9.42 -16.96 -0.65
C SER A 62 9.44 -17.78 -1.93
N THR A 63 9.81 -19.05 -1.85
CA THR A 63 9.82 -19.97 -3.00
C THR A 63 8.43 -20.23 -3.59
N ASN A 64 7.38 -20.16 -2.77
CA ASN A 64 5.98 -20.32 -3.19
C ASN A 64 5.13 -19.19 -2.60
N PRO A 65 5.33 -17.94 -3.05
CA PRO A 65 4.71 -16.78 -2.39
C PRO A 65 3.19 -16.84 -2.37
N TYR A 66 2.58 -17.35 -3.44
CA TYR A 66 1.12 -17.36 -3.61
C TYR A 66 0.38 -18.44 -2.83
N HIS A 67 1.12 -19.39 -2.23
CA HIS A 67 0.61 -20.41 -1.31
C HIS A 67 0.77 -20.03 0.16
N GLN A 68 1.37 -18.87 0.42
CA GLN A 68 1.56 -18.32 1.76
C GLN A 68 0.40 -17.39 2.13
N SER A 69 0.24 -17.17 3.42
CA SER A 69 -0.65 -16.12 3.89
C SER A 69 -0.18 -14.76 3.39
N PRO A 70 -1.06 -13.94 2.82
CA PRO A 70 -0.69 -12.61 2.38
C PRO A 70 -0.29 -11.73 3.57
N ILE A 71 0.63 -10.80 3.33
CA ILE A 71 1.07 -9.79 4.30
C ILE A 71 0.05 -8.66 4.37
N ALA A 72 -0.51 -8.28 3.21
CA ALA A 72 -1.51 -7.24 3.11
C ALA A 72 -2.48 -7.53 1.97
N ILE A 73 -3.73 -7.09 2.14
CA ILE A 73 -4.79 -7.14 1.14
C ILE A 73 -5.50 -5.80 1.17
N ASP A 74 -5.69 -5.20 -0.01
CA ASP A 74 -6.48 -3.98 -0.16
C ASP A 74 -7.47 -4.13 -1.32
N SER A 75 -8.69 -3.64 -1.13
CA SER A 75 -9.76 -3.75 -2.13
C SER A 75 -9.52 -2.79 -3.29
N LEU A 76 -9.82 -3.23 -4.51
CA LEU A 76 -9.69 -2.43 -5.71
C LEU A 76 -11.03 -1.78 -6.07
N THR A 77 -11.02 -0.47 -6.24
CA THR A 77 -12.13 0.27 -6.85
C THR A 77 -11.97 0.27 -8.36
N ILE A 78 -12.86 -0.44 -9.05
CA ILE A 78 -12.81 -0.61 -10.50
C ILE A 78 -13.29 0.65 -11.22
N ILE A 79 -12.44 1.18 -12.07
CA ILE A 79 -12.71 2.33 -12.94
C ILE A 79 -12.97 1.79 -14.36
N ARG A 80 -14.15 2.08 -14.90
CA ARG A 80 -14.53 1.68 -16.26
C ARG A 80 -14.58 2.91 -17.14
N THR A 81 -13.90 2.84 -18.25
CA THR A 81 -14.01 3.79 -19.36
C THR A 81 -14.61 3.09 -20.57
N ARG A 82 -14.80 3.81 -21.68
CA ARG A 82 -15.32 3.23 -22.93
C ARG A 82 -14.44 2.08 -23.46
N ASN A 83 -13.12 2.16 -23.26
CA ASN A 83 -12.16 1.27 -23.90
C ASN A 83 -11.24 0.55 -22.90
N SER A 84 -11.39 0.77 -21.62
CA SER A 84 -10.50 0.16 -20.61
C SER A 84 -11.18 -0.06 -19.26
N VAL A 85 -10.70 -1.04 -18.54
CA VAL A 85 -11.05 -1.29 -17.14
C VAL A 85 -9.76 -1.31 -16.34
N SER A 86 -9.68 -0.51 -15.29
CA SER A 86 -8.49 -0.41 -14.45
C SER A 86 -8.84 -0.13 -13.00
N ALA A 87 -7.87 -0.23 -12.11
CA ALA A 87 -7.96 0.20 -10.73
C ALA A 87 -6.62 0.76 -10.28
N ASN A 88 -6.62 1.91 -9.64
CA ASN A 88 -5.46 2.41 -8.94
C ASN A 88 -5.41 1.83 -7.53
N TYR A 89 -4.22 1.59 -7.02
CA TYR A 89 -4.03 1.06 -5.68
C TYR A 89 -2.85 1.71 -4.95
N ARG A 90 -2.92 1.67 -3.62
CA ARG A 90 -1.83 2.04 -2.73
C ARG A 90 -1.94 1.25 -1.43
N VAL A 91 -1.04 0.31 -1.22
CA VAL A 91 -0.94 -0.47 0.02
C VAL A 91 0.08 0.20 0.92
N ASN A 92 -0.35 0.70 2.07
CA ASN A 92 0.49 1.39 3.05
C ASN A 92 0.85 0.47 4.21
N GLY A 93 1.83 0.90 5.03
CA GLY A 93 2.17 0.24 6.28
C GLY A 93 2.95 -1.07 6.10
N LEU A 94 3.58 -1.26 4.95
CA LEU A 94 4.47 -2.37 4.71
C LEU A 94 5.82 -2.10 5.38
N ALA A 95 6.46 -3.14 5.91
CA ALA A 95 7.84 -3.01 6.36
C ALA A 95 8.80 -2.88 5.16
N SER A 96 10.02 -2.38 5.40
CA SER A 96 11.07 -2.44 4.41
C SER A 96 11.38 -3.90 4.04
N GLY A 97 11.51 -4.19 2.76
CA GLY A 97 11.71 -5.57 2.30
C GLY A 97 11.37 -5.76 0.84
N SER A 98 11.28 -7.01 0.43
CA SER A 98 10.92 -7.41 -0.92
C SER A 98 9.64 -8.23 -0.90
N TYR A 99 8.76 -7.99 -1.86
CA TYR A 99 7.42 -8.56 -1.89
C TYR A 99 7.00 -8.94 -3.30
N TYR A 100 6.18 -9.97 -3.43
CA TYR A 100 5.41 -10.21 -4.64
C TYR A 100 4.05 -9.52 -4.51
N ILE A 101 3.55 -8.98 -5.63
CA ILE A 101 2.23 -8.35 -5.69
C ILE A 101 1.38 -9.01 -6.77
N GLY A 102 0.13 -9.25 -6.44
CA GLY A 102 -0.84 -9.77 -7.40
C GLY A 102 -2.20 -9.10 -7.30
N SER A 103 -2.88 -8.99 -8.43
CA SER A 103 -4.32 -8.75 -8.44
C SER A 103 -5.05 -10.05 -8.19
N THR A 104 -6.01 -10.05 -7.28
CA THR A 104 -6.70 -11.25 -6.82
C THR A 104 -8.20 -11.04 -6.82
N TRP A 105 -8.95 -12.15 -6.89
CA TRP A 105 -10.36 -12.17 -6.57
C TRP A 105 -10.59 -12.89 -5.23
N ILE A 106 -11.30 -12.22 -4.33
CA ILE A 106 -11.54 -12.66 -2.96
C ILE A 106 -13.03 -12.88 -2.76
N ARG A 107 -13.39 -14.02 -2.23
CA ARG A 107 -14.78 -14.37 -1.93
C ARG A 107 -15.26 -13.67 -0.66
N ASN A 108 -16.50 -13.15 -0.69
CA ASN A 108 -17.06 -12.40 0.45
C ASN A 108 -17.33 -13.26 1.68
N SER A 109 -17.73 -14.52 1.50
CA SER A 109 -18.21 -15.36 2.60
C SER A 109 -17.13 -15.76 3.61
N ASP A 110 -15.92 -16.01 3.15
CA ASP A 110 -14.80 -16.52 3.96
C ASP A 110 -13.51 -15.73 3.81
N LYS A 111 -13.56 -14.65 3.01
CA LYS A 111 -12.40 -13.81 2.70
C LYS A 111 -11.22 -14.57 2.10
N SER A 112 -11.46 -15.73 1.51
CA SER A 112 -10.43 -16.53 0.86
C SER A 112 -10.07 -15.98 -0.52
N ILE A 113 -8.78 -15.99 -0.86
CA ILE A 113 -8.31 -15.76 -2.22
C ILE A 113 -8.74 -16.95 -3.07
N ARG A 114 -9.52 -16.70 -4.12
CA ARG A 114 -10.03 -17.73 -5.04
C ARG A 114 -9.30 -17.77 -6.35
N ALA A 115 -8.73 -16.65 -6.76
CA ALA A 115 -7.96 -16.59 -7.98
C ALA A 115 -6.88 -15.51 -7.87
N ILE A 116 -5.72 -15.76 -8.48
CA ILE A 116 -4.75 -14.75 -8.82
C ILE A 116 -4.99 -14.40 -10.28
N LEU A 117 -5.29 -13.15 -10.53
CA LEU A 117 -5.69 -12.62 -11.82
C LEU A 117 -4.56 -11.91 -12.56
N GLY A 118 -3.48 -11.61 -11.86
CA GLY A 118 -2.30 -10.97 -12.42
C GLY A 118 -1.21 -10.83 -11.39
N VAL A 119 0.03 -10.80 -11.82
CA VAL A 119 1.20 -10.69 -10.96
C VAL A 119 2.14 -9.64 -11.55
N TYR A 120 2.75 -8.83 -10.72
CA TYR A 120 3.71 -7.82 -11.15
C TYR A 120 4.89 -8.45 -11.89
N GLY A 121 5.24 -7.88 -13.04
CA GLY A 121 6.31 -8.38 -13.90
C GLY A 121 5.92 -9.56 -14.78
N CYS A 122 4.63 -9.92 -14.86
CA CYS A 122 4.12 -10.98 -15.72
C CYS A 122 3.12 -10.45 -16.73
N ASP A 123 3.38 -10.73 -18.01
CA ASP A 123 2.48 -10.37 -19.11
C ASP A 123 1.45 -11.46 -19.43
N THR A 124 1.66 -12.66 -18.88
CA THR A 124 0.80 -13.82 -19.12
C THR A 124 0.53 -14.59 -17.83
N ALA A 125 -0.62 -15.30 -17.79
CA ALA A 125 -1.00 -16.14 -16.65
C ALA A 125 -0.20 -17.44 -16.52
N LYS A 126 0.58 -17.81 -17.53
CA LYS A 126 1.22 -19.15 -17.59
C LYS A 126 2.67 -19.08 -17.14
N ASN A 127 3.00 -19.90 -16.12
CA ASN A 127 4.38 -20.19 -15.71
C ASN A 127 5.23 -18.95 -15.38
N CYS A 128 4.60 -17.92 -14.83
CA CYS A 128 5.30 -16.71 -14.41
C CYS A 128 5.20 -16.57 -12.89
N THR A 129 6.35 -16.43 -12.24
CA THR A 129 6.44 -16.24 -10.78
C THR A 129 6.26 -14.77 -10.39
N GLY A 130 6.49 -13.86 -11.33
CA GLY A 130 6.46 -12.42 -11.10
C GLY A 130 7.82 -11.86 -10.71
N THR A 131 7.85 -10.55 -10.54
CA THR A 131 9.03 -9.79 -10.14
C THR A 131 8.84 -9.25 -8.73
N LEU A 132 9.90 -9.32 -7.92
CA LEU A 132 9.91 -8.73 -6.59
C LEU A 132 9.86 -7.20 -6.67
N VAL A 133 9.02 -6.62 -5.82
CA VAL A 133 9.02 -5.19 -5.56
C VAL A 133 9.79 -4.95 -4.28
N SER A 134 10.83 -4.12 -4.36
CA SER A 134 11.62 -3.73 -3.20
C SER A 134 11.09 -2.44 -2.60
N ILE A 135 10.92 -2.44 -1.28
CA ILE A 135 10.63 -1.25 -0.47
C ILE A 135 11.90 -0.94 0.32
N PRO A 136 12.70 0.07 -0.11
CA PRO A 136 13.82 0.52 0.69
C PRO A 136 13.32 1.27 1.95
N ASN A 137 14.17 1.36 2.96
CA ASN A 137 13.84 2.01 4.23
C ASN A 137 13.22 3.40 4.02
N TYR A 138 12.04 3.61 4.56
CA TYR A 138 11.29 4.89 4.56
C TYR A 138 10.95 5.44 3.18
N GLN A 139 10.88 4.59 2.16
CA GLN A 139 10.52 5.02 0.80
C GLN A 139 9.48 4.06 0.22
N GLY A 140 8.47 4.62 -0.42
CA GLY A 140 7.49 3.82 -1.15
C GLY A 140 7.99 3.38 -2.51
N SER A 141 7.41 2.31 -3.04
CA SER A 141 7.60 1.85 -4.41
C SER A 141 6.40 2.26 -5.25
N ASN A 142 6.66 3.05 -6.30
CA ASN A 142 5.64 3.57 -7.21
C ASN A 142 5.66 2.85 -8.55
N SER A 143 4.58 3.03 -9.32
CA SER A 143 4.48 2.51 -10.70
C SER A 143 4.59 1.00 -10.83
N CYS A 144 4.21 0.27 -9.78
CA CYS A 144 4.13 -1.18 -9.79
C CYS A 144 2.86 -1.62 -10.55
N ASN A 145 2.83 -1.38 -11.87
CA ASN A 145 1.65 -1.66 -12.68
C ASN A 145 1.54 -3.14 -13.03
N LEU A 146 0.31 -3.66 -12.98
CA LEU A 146 -0.01 -5.05 -13.27
C LEU A 146 -0.98 -5.17 -14.44
N LEU A 147 -0.86 -6.27 -15.18
CA LEU A 147 -1.91 -6.77 -16.07
C LEU A 147 -2.72 -7.83 -15.33
N SER A 148 -4.03 -7.73 -15.38
CA SER A 148 -4.93 -8.70 -14.76
C SER A 148 -5.59 -9.55 -15.84
N TRP A 149 -5.48 -10.89 -15.71
CA TRP A 149 -6.03 -11.85 -16.66
C TRP A 149 -7.30 -12.47 -16.09
N THR A 150 -8.40 -12.31 -16.76
CA THR A 150 -9.68 -12.76 -16.24
C THR A 150 -10.14 -14.14 -16.77
N ASP A 151 -9.55 -14.59 -17.87
CA ASP A 151 -9.89 -15.86 -18.52
C ASP A 151 -9.20 -17.09 -17.89
N THR A 152 -8.26 -16.86 -16.99
CA THR A 152 -7.51 -17.93 -16.33
C THR A 152 -7.63 -17.86 -14.82
N LEU A 153 -8.84 -18.21 -14.34
CA LEU A 153 -9.02 -18.66 -12.97
C LEU A 153 -8.21 -19.94 -12.78
N LYS A 154 -6.92 -19.80 -12.52
CA LYS A 154 -6.19 -20.92 -11.97
C LYS A 154 -6.69 -21.10 -10.55
N ASN A 155 -7.50 -22.11 -10.34
CA ASN A 155 -7.86 -22.56 -9.01
C ASN A 155 -6.56 -22.80 -8.25
N MET A 156 -6.33 -21.96 -7.27
CA MET A 156 -5.34 -22.26 -6.24
C MET A 156 -6.00 -23.32 -5.35
N HIS A 157 -5.53 -24.56 -5.48
CA HIS A 157 -5.83 -25.65 -4.58
C HIS A 157 -4.81 -25.72 -3.46
#